data_fda3741633e6558ec565e89b6baef20f
#
_entry.id   fda3741633e6558ec565e89b6baef20f
#
_cell.length_a   1.000
_cell.length_b   1.000
_cell.length_c   1.000
_cell.angle_alpha   90.00
_cell.angle_beta   90.00
_cell.angle_gamma   90.00
#
_symmetry.space_group_name_H-M   'P 1'
#
loop_
_entity.id
_entity.type
_entity.pdbx_description
1 polymer ?
#
loop_
_entity_poly.entity_id
_entity_poly.type
_entity_poly.pdbx_seq_one_letter_code
_entity_poly.pdbx_strand_id
1 'polypeptide(L)'
;NSYALNQVFVLEHAPEKPRRVYLEGNMGGDKKISHRYFESGGHGKTVIAEATLTDEAIQRVLKTTAEELLDLAFVGTHGAVASGMQSVAFTPATAIAAIFIATGQDVGMVGTSSMAHGTALRVDGGLNVSIRLAGLEVATIGGGTTLPYARSWLALMGCEGPGNVYRLAQIVAAATLSLEISASAAMATAGSENFYKAHFERGGLR
;
A
#
# COMPACT_ATOMS: atom_id res chain seq x y z
N ASN A 1 -2.13 18.07 -26.04
CA ASN A 1 -1.38 16.83 -25.94
C ASN A 1 0.08 17.14 -25.57
N SER A 2 0.42 17.04 -24.25
CA SER A 2 1.73 17.45 -23.73
C SER A 2 2.89 16.63 -24.32
N TYR A 3 2.67 15.37 -24.69
CA TYR A 3 3.71 14.56 -25.36
C TYR A 3 4.12 15.17 -26.69
N ALA A 4 3.16 15.51 -27.54
CA ALA A 4 3.46 16.10 -28.84
C ALA A 4 4.19 17.44 -28.72
N LEU A 5 3.79 18.28 -27.74
CA LEU A 5 4.46 19.55 -27.46
C LEU A 5 5.90 19.34 -26.97
N ASN A 6 6.12 18.40 -26.05
CA ASN A 6 7.46 18.07 -25.56
C ASN A 6 8.34 17.50 -26.66
N GLN A 7 7.80 16.66 -27.53
CA GLN A 7 8.54 16.11 -28.68
C GLN A 7 9.00 17.22 -29.63
N VAL A 8 8.11 18.15 -29.97
CA VAL A 8 8.44 19.31 -30.82
C VAL A 8 9.53 20.16 -30.16
N PHE A 9 9.34 20.48 -28.86
CA PHE A 9 10.33 21.26 -28.10
C PHE A 9 11.73 20.60 -28.11
N VAL A 10 11.81 19.30 -27.84
CA VAL A 10 13.10 18.58 -27.86
C VAL A 10 13.75 18.58 -29.23
N LEU A 11 12.94 18.40 -30.30
CA LEU A 11 13.46 18.40 -31.66
C LEU A 11 13.97 19.78 -32.12
N GLU A 12 13.39 20.85 -31.59
CA GLU A 12 13.76 22.22 -31.92
C GLU A 12 14.94 22.77 -31.11
N HIS A 13 15.08 22.34 -29.84
CA HIS A 13 16.00 22.95 -28.88
C HIS A 13 17.17 22.05 -28.45
N ALA A 14 17.19 20.77 -28.83
CA ALA A 14 18.31 19.90 -28.51
C ALA A 14 19.60 20.40 -29.19
N PRO A 15 20.75 20.43 -28.47
CA PRO A 15 22.04 20.85 -29.04
C PRO A 15 22.45 20.05 -30.27
N GLU A 16 22.11 18.76 -30.26
CA GLU A 16 22.25 17.86 -31.40
C GLU A 16 20.91 17.22 -31.71
N LYS A 17 20.60 17.07 -32.99
CA LYS A 17 19.34 16.51 -33.44
C LYS A 17 19.22 15.06 -33.00
N PRO A 18 18.26 14.68 -32.14
CA PRO A 18 18.13 13.31 -31.69
C PRO A 18 17.74 12.39 -32.84
N ARG A 19 18.34 11.22 -32.90
CA ARG A 19 18.03 10.22 -33.93
C ARG A 19 16.59 9.70 -33.81
N ARG A 20 16.08 9.57 -32.56
CA ARG A 20 14.71 9.14 -32.24
C ARG A 20 14.29 9.72 -30.90
N VAL A 21 13.00 9.91 -30.73
CA VAL A 21 12.37 10.35 -29.47
C VAL A 21 11.35 9.28 -29.08
N TYR A 22 11.45 8.78 -27.86
CA TYR A 22 10.56 7.76 -27.30
C TYR A 22 9.72 8.37 -26.16
N LEU A 23 8.47 7.91 -26.05
CA LEU A 23 7.57 8.34 -24.97
C LEU A 23 8.08 7.93 -23.60
N GLU A 24 8.70 6.77 -23.50
CA GLU A 24 9.15 6.19 -22.23
C GLU A 24 10.51 5.47 -22.44
N GLY A 25 11.44 5.73 -21.52
CA GLY A 25 12.77 5.15 -21.50
C GLY A 25 13.10 4.36 -20.22
N ASN A 26 12.10 4.04 -19.40
CA ASN A 26 12.26 3.38 -18.10
C ASN A 26 13.05 4.18 -17.04
N MET A 27 13.29 5.47 -17.27
CA MET A 27 13.99 6.34 -16.31
C MET A 27 13.05 6.93 -15.25
N GLY A 28 11.76 6.97 -15.53
CA GLY A 28 10.74 7.54 -14.65
C GLY A 28 10.40 6.69 -13.44
N GLY A 29 10.79 5.41 -13.43
CA GLY A 29 10.49 4.48 -12.34
C GLY A 29 9.01 4.08 -12.24
N ASP A 30 8.21 4.42 -13.24
CA ASP A 30 6.79 4.07 -13.29
C ASP A 30 6.59 2.55 -13.15
N LYS A 31 5.69 2.14 -12.26
CA LYS A 31 5.34 0.74 -11.95
C LYS A 31 6.51 -0.12 -11.45
N LYS A 32 7.61 0.50 -11.03
CA LYS A 32 8.81 -0.21 -10.58
C LYS A 32 9.23 0.21 -9.20
N ILE A 33 9.42 -0.78 -8.34
CA ILE A 33 9.89 -0.58 -6.97
C ILE A 33 11.36 -0.18 -7.00
N SER A 34 11.70 0.90 -6.31
CA SER A 34 13.07 1.34 -6.12
C SER A 34 13.24 2.03 -4.77
N HIS A 35 14.48 2.08 -4.29
CA HIS A 35 14.82 2.79 -3.06
C HIS A 35 14.45 4.28 -3.16
N ARG A 36 14.80 4.91 -4.26
CA ARG A 36 14.43 6.30 -4.53
C ARG A 36 12.91 6.52 -4.46
N TYR A 37 12.13 5.59 -4.98
CA TYR A 37 10.67 5.69 -4.95
C TYR A 37 10.16 5.67 -3.51
N PHE A 38 10.72 4.81 -2.68
CA PHE A 38 10.37 4.70 -1.27
C PHE A 38 10.73 5.97 -0.48
N GLU A 39 11.86 6.58 -0.73
CA GLU A 39 12.29 7.80 -0.06
C GLU A 39 11.48 9.03 -0.45
N SER A 40 11.26 9.21 -1.75
CA SER A 40 10.62 10.42 -2.30
C SER A 40 9.10 10.31 -2.51
N GLY A 41 8.51 9.13 -2.28
CA GLY A 41 7.10 8.87 -2.57
C GLY A 41 6.76 8.73 -4.05
N GLY A 42 7.74 8.78 -4.94
CA GLY A 42 7.57 8.64 -6.40
C GLY A 42 6.51 9.58 -6.95
N HIS A 43 5.53 9.04 -7.68
CA HIS A 43 4.40 9.76 -8.24
C HIS A 43 3.15 9.73 -7.35
N GLY A 44 3.18 8.93 -6.28
CA GLY A 44 2.05 8.71 -5.40
C GLY A 44 1.92 9.74 -4.27
N LYS A 45 1.05 9.43 -3.35
CA LYS A 45 0.82 10.19 -2.13
C LYS A 45 1.42 9.45 -0.95
N THR A 46 2.19 10.15 -0.12
CA THR A 46 2.55 9.61 1.19
C THR A 46 1.34 9.74 2.10
N VAL A 47 0.90 8.63 2.69
CA VAL A 47 -0.24 8.60 3.61
C VAL A 47 0.09 7.73 4.81
N ILE A 48 -0.37 8.16 5.98
CA ILE A 48 -0.20 7.45 7.24
C ILE A 48 -1.58 7.16 7.82
N ALA A 49 -1.78 5.94 8.26
CA ALA A 49 -2.90 5.57 9.12
C ALA A 49 -2.35 5.11 10.48
N GLU A 50 -3.05 5.47 11.54
CA GLU A 50 -2.65 5.20 12.91
C GLU A 50 -3.88 4.84 13.75
N ALA A 51 -3.70 3.92 14.70
CA ALA A 51 -4.72 3.55 15.66
C ALA A 51 -4.10 3.15 17.00
N THR A 52 -4.81 3.42 18.08
CA THR A 52 -4.48 2.88 19.40
C THR A 52 -5.43 1.72 19.72
N LEU A 53 -4.86 0.56 19.98
CA LEU A 53 -5.55 -0.66 20.35
C LEU A 53 -5.43 -0.85 21.86
N THR A 54 -6.54 -1.02 22.56
CA THR A 54 -6.51 -1.35 24.00
C THR A 54 -6.09 -2.80 24.21
N ASP A 55 -5.45 -3.11 25.32
CA ASP A 55 -5.11 -4.50 25.68
C ASP A 55 -6.36 -5.40 25.70
N GLU A 56 -7.51 -4.87 26.14
CA GLU A 56 -8.79 -5.59 26.09
C GLU A 56 -9.19 -5.93 24.63
N ALA A 57 -9.09 -4.98 23.71
CA ALA A 57 -9.41 -5.21 22.28
C ALA A 57 -8.45 -6.23 21.66
N ILE A 58 -7.16 -6.15 21.97
CA ILE A 58 -6.15 -7.08 21.49
C ILE A 58 -6.50 -8.52 21.97
N GLN A 59 -6.79 -8.69 23.23
CA GLN A 59 -7.10 -10.01 23.79
C GLN A 59 -8.45 -10.56 23.31
N ARG A 60 -9.51 -9.73 23.34
CA ARG A 60 -10.86 -10.19 23.04
C ARG A 60 -11.14 -10.37 21.56
N VAL A 61 -10.62 -9.47 20.71
CA VAL A 61 -10.92 -9.43 19.28
C VAL A 61 -9.81 -10.12 18.50
N LEU A 62 -8.57 -9.75 18.76
CA LEU A 62 -7.42 -10.24 17.99
C LEU A 62 -6.88 -11.59 18.52
N LYS A 63 -7.27 -12.00 19.73
CA LYS A 63 -6.89 -13.29 20.35
C LYS A 63 -5.38 -13.48 20.53
N THR A 64 -4.66 -12.40 20.77
CA THR A 64 -3.22 -12.35 21.02
C THR A 64 -2.94 -11.38 22.17
N THR A 65 -1.69 -11.08 22.42
CA THR A 65 -1.24 -10.09 23.43
C THR A 65 -0.45 -8.96 22.78
N ALA A 66 -0.32 -7.85 23.49
CA ALA A 66 0.50 -6.73 23.03
C ALA A 66 1.97 -7.12 22.88
N GLU A 67 2.45 -7.96 23.79
CA GLU A 67 3.83 -8.47 23.79
C GLU A 67 4.10 -9.33 22.57
N GLU A 68 3.21 -10.27 22.23
CA GLU A 68 3.33 -11.12 21.04
C GLU A 68 3.34 -10.29 19.74
N LEU A 69 2.51 -9.24 19.67
CA LEU A 69 2.51 -8.33 18.52
C LEU A 69 3.79 -7.52 18.41
N LEU A 70 4.36 -7.07 19.53
CA LEU A 70 5.65 -6.36 19.55
C LEU A 70 6.80 -7.26 19.16
N ASP A 71 6.83 -8.48 19.64
CA ASP A 71 7.85 -9.49 19.28
C ASP A 71 7.79 -9.78 17.77
N LEU A 72 6.59 -9.98 17.22
CA LEU A 72 6.42 -10.16 15.77
C LEU A 72 6.89 -8.93 14.97
N ALA A 73 6.55 -7.73 15.41
CA ALA A 73 6.98 -6.50 14.76
C ALA A 73 8.52 -6.36 14.77
N PHE A 74 9.15 -6.70 15.88
CA PHE A 74 10.62 -6.72 16.02
C PHE A 74 11.25 -7.72 15.04
N VAL A 75 10.79 -8.97 15.06
CA VAL A 75 11.29 -10.03 14.17
C VAL A 75 11.04 -9.70 12.70
N GLY A 76 9.86 -9.19 12.37
CA GLY A 76 9.49 -8.80 11.00
C GLY A 76 10.37 -7.67 10.46
N THR A 77 10.64 -6.65 11.28
CA THR A 77 11.52 -5.54 10.90
C THR A 77 12.94 -6.02 10.64
N HIS A 78 13.51 -6.81 11.54
CA HIS A 78 14.87 -7.32 11.38
C HIS A 78 14.99 -8.31 10.22
N GLY A 79 13.97 -9.15 10.02
CA GLY A 79 13.89 -10.07 8.89
C GLY A 79 13.84 -9.34 7.55
N ALA A 80 13.05 -8.28 7.44
CA ALA A 80 12.99 -7.45 6.25
C ALA A 80 14.35 -6.81 5.92
N VAL A 81 15.00 -6.21 6.91
CA VAL A 81 16.34 -5.61 6.76
C VAL A 81 17.37 -6.65 6.34
N ALA A 82 17.41 -7.80 7.03
CA ALA A 82 18.34 -8.89 6.72
C ALA A 82 18.15 -9.47 5.32
N SER A 83 16.94 -9.41 4.80
CA SER A 83 16.60 -9.87 3.44
C SER A 83 16.75 -8.78 2.37
N GLY A 84 17.21 -7.58 2.74
CA GLY A 84 17.38 -6.45 1.81
C GLY A 84 16.06 -5.84 1.34
N MET A 85 14.97 -6.09 2.04
CA MET A 85 13.66 -5.52 1.72
C MET A 85 13.56 -4.08 2.21
N GLN A 86 12.86 -3.25 1.43
CA GLN A 86 12.61 -1.84 1.76
C GLN A 86 11.27 -1.64 2.46
N SER A 87 10.33 -2.52 2.21
CA SER A 87 9.01 -2.50 2.84
C SER A 87 9.03 -3.38 4.09
N VAL A 88 8.52 -2.84 5.20
CA VAL A 88 8.44 -3.50 6.50
C VAL A 88 6.98 -3.58 6.92
N ALA A 89 6.21 -4.36 6.18
CA ALA A 89 4.82 -4.70 6.45
C ALA A 89 4.46 -5.96 5.65
N PHE A 90 3.54 -6.76 6.17
CA PHE A 90 3.25 -8.09 5.60
C PHE A 90 2.20 -8.05 4.48
N THR A 91 1.19 -7.20 4.58
CA THR A 91 -0.06 -7.32 3.82
C THR A 91 -0.43 -6.16 2.87
N PRO A 92 0.34 -5.07 2.73
CA PRO A 92 -0.11 -3.90 1.97
C PRO A 92 -0.53 -4.23 0.54
N ALA A 93 0.24 -5.09 -0.14
CA ALA A 93 -0.06 -5.46 -1.53
C ALA A 93 -1.44 -6.13 -1.67
N THR A 94 -1.84 -6.96 -0.70
CA THR A 94 -3.14 -7.65 -0.72
C THR A 94 -4.30 -6.66 -0.59
N ALA A 95 -4.25 -5.76 0.41
CA ALA A 95 -5.29 -4.76 0.63
C ALA A 95 -5.41 -3.80 -0.57
N ILE A 96 -4.27 -3.29 -1.05
CA ILE A 96 -4.21 -2.34 -2.14
C ILE A 96 -4.69 -2.97 -3.45
N ALA A 97 -4.28 -4.20 -3.76
CA ALA A 97 -4.74 -4.89 -4.97
C ALA A 97 -6.25 -5.08 -4.98
N ALA A 98 -6.86 -5.50 -3.87
CA ALA A 98 -8.30 -5.66 -3.76
C ALA A 98 -9.06 -4.35 -4.01
N ILE A 99 -8.61 -3.26 -3.39
CA ILE A 99 -9.24 -1.94 -3.57
C ILE A 99 -8.99 -1.41 -4.98
N PHE A 100 -7.81 -1.61 -5.55
CA PHE A 100 -7.49 -1.17 -6.91
C PHE A 100 -8.39 -1.86 -7.95
N ILE A 101 -8.59 -3.16 -7.83
CA ILE A 101 -9.50 -3.90 -8.71
C ILE A 101 -10.93 -3.37 -8.54
N ALA A 102 -11.41 -3.22 -7.31
CA ALA A 102 -12.77 -2.76 -7.04
C ALA A 102 -13.04 -1.33 -7.55
N THR A 103 -12.04 -0.44 -7.50
CA THR A 103 -12.20 0.99 -7.80
C THR A 103 -11.65 1.41 -9.16
N GLY A 104 -11.26 0.43 -10.00
CA GLY A 104 -10.76 0.71 -11.35
C GLY A 104 -9.42 1.45 -11.38
N GLN A 105 -8.58 1.27 -10.35
CA GLN A 105 -7.21 1.78 -10.33
C GLN A 105 -6.30 0.96 -11.25
N ASP A 106 -5.16 1.52 -11.60
CA ASP A 106 -4.14 0.80 -12.36
C ASP A 106 -3.44 -0.25 -11.49
N VAL A 107 -3.76 -1.53 -11.70
CA VAL A 107 -3.18 -2.64 -10.95
C VAL A 107 -1.66 -2.78 -11.13
N GLY A 108 -1.09 -2.22 -12.20
CA GLY A 108 0.36 -2.13 -12.37
C GLY A 108 1.06 -1.28 -11.32
N MET A 109 0.31 -0.40 -10.64
CA MET A 109 0.82 0.44 -9.55
C MET A 109 0.74 -0.23 -8.16
N VAL A 110 0.24 -1.45 -8.05
CA VAL A 110 0.15 -2.15 -6.75
C VAL A 110 1.53 -2.30 -6.12
N GLY A 111 2.55 -2.65 -6.90
CA GLY A 111 3.91 -2.81 -6.39
C GLY A 111 4.46 -1.55 -5.73
N THR A 112 4.40 -0.42 -6.43
CA THR A 112 4.87 0.88 -5.92
C THR A 112 4.00 1.41 -4.79
N SER A 113 2.68 1.25 -4.90
CA SER A 113 1.72 1.73 -3.90
C SER A 113 1.77 0.94 -2.58
N SER A 114 2.24 -0.30 -2.61
CA SER A 114 2.31 -1.18 -1.44
C SER A 114 3.61 -1.06 -0.64
N MET A 115 4.52 -0.20 -1.04
CA MET A 115 5.74 0.06 -0.27
C MET A 115 5.38 0.76 1.05
N ALA A 116 5.53 0.04 2.15
CA ALA A 116 5.02 0.46 3.44
C ALA A 116 5.98 0.22 4.60
N HIS A 117 5.87 1.07 5.61
CA HIS A 117 6.46 0.85 6.94
C HIS A 117 5.35 0.72 7.98
N GLY A 118 5.30 -0.43 8.62
CA GLY A 118 4.50 -0.65 9.82
C GLY A 118 5.30 -0.32 11.08
N THR A 119 4.65 0.24 12.09
CA THR A 119 5.24 0.41 13.43
C THR A 119 4.26 0.00 14.50
N ALA A 120 4.79 -0.50 15.62
CA ALA A 120 4.02 -0.80 16.83
C ALA A 120 4.80 -0.31 18.05
N LEU A 121 4.12 0.42 18.93
CA LEU A 121 4.72 0.98 20.14
C LEU A 121 3.81 0.69 21.35
N ARG A 122 4.41 0.25 22.47
CA ARG A 122 3.68 0.12 23.73
C ARG A 122 3.26 1.48 24.23
N VAL A 123 1.99 1.60 24.60
CA VAL A 123 1.42 2.77 25.27
C VAL A 123 0.64 2.31 26.51
N ASP A 124 0.25 3.26 27.37
CA ASP A 124 -0.53 2.94 28.55
C ASP A 124 -1.84 2.24 28.14
N GLY A 125 -2.01 1.00 28.63
CA GLY A 125 -3.19 0.19 28.40
C GLY A 125 -3.36 -0.37 26.99
N GLY A 126 -2.29 -0.40 26.16
CA GLY A 126 -2.41 -0.95 24.82
C GLY A 126 -1.21 -0.74 23.88
N LEU A 127 -1.47 -0.77 22.61
CA LEU A 127 -0.50 -0.51 21.53
C LEU A 127 -0.97 0.65 20.66
N ASN A 128 -0.05 1.53 20.32
CA ASN A 128 -0.19 2.41 19.17
C ASN A 128 0.43 1.70 17.96
N VAL A 129 -0.36 1.56 16.88
CA VAL A 129 0.06 0.93 15.64
C VAL A 129 -0.15 1.88 14.47
N SER A 130 0.80 1.92 13.55
CA SER A 130 0.67 2.76 12.37
C SER A 130 1.22 2.09 11.12
N ILE A 131 0.76 2.56 9.97
CA ILE A 131 1.33 2.20 8.67
C ILE A 131 1.53 3.47 7.84
N ARG A 132 2.71 3.59 7.25
CA ARG A 132 3.04 4.62 6.27
C ARG A 132 3.13 3.97 4.90
N LEU A 133 2.26 4.37 3.97
CA LEU A 133 2.40 4.08 2.55
C LEU A 133 3.23 5.18 1.91
N ALA A 134 4.38 4.84 1.34
CA ALA A 134 5.35 5.82 0.87
C ALA A 134 4.89 6.56 -0.39
N GLY A 135 4.23 5.85 -1.31
CA GLY A 135 3.88 6.37 -2.62
C GLY A 135 2.59 5.76 -3.18
N LEU A 136 1.46 5.97 -2.49
CA LEU A 136 0.17 5.43 -2.92
C LEU A 136 -0.36 6.16 -4.15
N GLU A 137 -0.49 5.46 -5.25
CA GLU A 137 -0.97 5.97 -6.53
C GLU A 137 -2.45 5.65 -6.72
N VAL A 138 -3.31 6.59 -6.39
CA VAL A 138 -4.77 6.48 -6.54
C VAL A 138 -5.36 7.68 -7.25
N ALA A 139 -6.46 7.45 -7.95
CA ALA A 139 -7.25 8.47 -8.64
C ALA A 139 -8.75 8.27 -8.40
N THR A 140 -9.51 9.37 -8.49
CA THR A 140 -10.98 9.36 -8.40
C THR A 140 -11.64 9.85 -9.69
N ILE A 141 -10.83 10.16 -10.68
CA ILE A 141 -11.24 10.57 -12.02
C ILE A 141 -10.34 9.94 -13.08
N GLY A 142 -10.91 9.72 -14.27
CA GLY A 142 -10.17 9.18 -15.42
C GLY A 142 -9.92 7.66 -15.35
N GLY A 143 -9.44 7.11 -16.44
CA GLY A 143 -9.12 5.71 -16.57
C GLY A 143 -10.26 4.76 -16.18
N GLY A 144 -9.93 3.68 -15.47
CA GLY A 144 -10.89 2.68 -15.01
C GLY A 144 -11.90 3.16 -13.98
N THR A 145 -11.68 4.34 -13.35
CA THR A 145 -12.63 4.90 -12.37
C THR A 145 -13.97 5.30 -12.99
N THR A 146 -14.04 5.40 -14.32
CA THR A 146 -15.26 5.71 -15.06
C THR A 146 -16.15 4.50 -15.32
N LEU A 147 -15.64 3.29 -15.12
CA LEU A 147 -16.40 2.06 -15.27
C LEU A 147 -17.54 2.00 -14.25
N PRO A 148 -18.73 1.53 -14.64
CA PRO A 148 -19.93 1.57 -13.78
C PRO A 148 -19.69 0.93 -12.40
N TYR A 149 -19.06 -0.24 -12.34
CA TYR A 149 -18.78 -0.92 -11.08
C TYR A 149 -17.80 -0.14 -10.20
N ALA A 150 -16.75 0.45 -10.80
CA ALA A 150 -15.76 1.22 -10.06
C ALA A 150 -16.37 2.50 -9.48
N ARG A 151 -17.22 3.18 -10.24
CA ARG A 151 -17.98 4.34 -9.78
C ARG A 151 -18.87 3.99 -8.58
N SER A 152 -19.54 2.84 -8.62
CA SER A 152 -20.38 2.40 -7.51
C SER A 152 -19.58 2.21 -6.21
N TRP A 153 -18.40 1.61 -6.28
CA TRP A 153 -17.53 1.47 -5.12
C TRP A 153 -16.97 2.82 -4.64
N LEU A 154 -16.54 3.68 -5.56
CA LEU A 154 -16.08 5.02 -5.21
C LEU A 154 -17.21 5.86 -4.57
N ALA A 155 -18.42 5.77 -5.10
CA ALA A 155 -19.59 6.45 -4.54
C ALA A 155 -19.93 5.95 -3.13
N LEU A 156 -19.89 4.63 -2.90
CA LEU A 156 -20.11 4.02 -1.58
C LEU A 156 -19.12 4.56 -0.53
N MET A 157 -17.88 4.79 -0.91
CA MET A 157 -16.84 5.37 -0.06
C MET A 157 -16.90 6.91 0.02
N GLY A 158 -17.81 7.56 -0.71
CA GLY A 158 -17.86 9.00 -0.86
C GLY A 158 -16.63 9.58 -1.57
N CYS A 159 -16.07 8.82 -2.51
CA CYS A 159 -14.84 9.15 -3.24
C CYS A 159 -15.03 9.36 -4.73
N GLU A 160 -16.27 9.34 -5.25
CA GLU A 160 -16.53 9.56 -6.68
C GLU A 160 -16.24 11.02 -7.07
N GLY A 161 -15.57 11.20 -8.21
CA GLY A 161 -15.37 12.51 -8.85
C GLY A 161 -14.15 13.29 -8.34
N PRO A 162 -13.98 14.52 -8.85
CA PRO A 162 -12.82 15.34 -8.56
C PRO A 162 -12.79 15.79 -7.09
N GLY A 163 -11.58 16.04 -6.58
CA GLY A 163 -11.35 16.52 -5.21
C GLY A 163 -11.27 15.42 -4.13
N ASN A 164 -11.69 14.20 -4.40
CA ASN A 164 -11.83 13.13 -3.41
C ASN A 164 -10.60 12.20 -3.28
N VAL A 165 -9.54 12.46 -4.01
CA VAL A 165 -8.38 11.57 -4.07
C VAL A 165 -7.67 11.40 -2.72
N TYR A 166 -7.60 12.44 -1.91
CA TYR A 166 -7.00 12.34 -0.56
C TYR A 166 -7.86 11.52 0.39
N ARG A 167 -9.19 11.65 0.28
CA ARG A 167 -10.12 10.80 1.04
C ARG A 167 -9.95 9.33 0.66
N LEU A 168 -9.85 9.02 -0.64
CA LEU A 168 -9.59 7.66 -1.10
C LEU A 168 -8.25 7.13 -0.55
N ALA A 169 -7.19 7.94 -0.60
CA ALA A 169 -5.88 7.56 -0.06
C ALA A 169 -5.95 7.24 1.45
N GLN A 170 -6.68 8.03 2.23
CA GLN A 170 -6.88 7.78 3.65
C GLN A 170 -7.66 6.48 3.91
N ILE A 171 -8.70 6.21 3.14
CA ILE A 171 -9.48 4.96 3.23
C ILE A 171 -8.59 3.75 2.90
N VAL A 172 -7.78 3.84 1.84
CA VAL A 172 -6.85 2.78 1.46
C VAL A 172 -5.84 2.52 2.59
N ALA A 173 -5.26 3.57 3.16
CA ALA A 173 -4.31 3.42 4.26
C ALA A 173 -4.96 2.80 5.52
N ALA A 174 -6.16 3.22 5.89
CA ALA A 174 -6.90 2.66 7.02
C ALA A 174 -7.26 1.18 6.80
N ALA A 175 -7.72 0.83 5.60
CA ALA A 175 -8.01 -0.56 5.25
C ALA A 175 -6.74 -1.43 5.26
N THR A 176 -5.62 -0.89 4.76
CA THR A 176 -4.32 -1.56 4.78
C THR A 176 -3.85 -1.80 6.21
N LEU A 177 -3.94 -0.79 7.10
CA LEU A 177 -3.61 -0.94 8.51
C LEU A 177 -4.50 -1.99 9.19
N SER A 178 -5.80 -2.00 8.90
CA SER A 178 -6.74 -2.97 9.47
C SER A 178 -6.39 -4.41 9.09
N LEU A 179 -6.03 -4.64 7.82
CA LEU A 179 -5.58 -5.96 7.36
C LEU A 179 -4.24 -6.35 8.00
N GLU A 180 -3.30 -5.41 8.08
CA GLU A 180 -1.99 -5.63 8.71
C GLU A 180 -2.14 -6.04 10.19
N ILE A 181 -2.99 -5.34 10.95
CA ILE A 181 -3.30 -5.69 12.35
C ILE A 181 -3.88 -7.10 12.44
N SER A 182 -4.86 -7.42 11.60
CA SER A 182 -5.52 -8.74 11.61
C SER A 182 -4.56 -9.87 11.25
N ALA A 183 -3.73 -9.68 10.23
CA ALA A 183 -2.76 -10.68 9.80
C ALA A 183 -1.64 -10.85 10.83
N SER A 184 -1.12 -9.74 11.37
CA SER A 184 -0.11 -9.77 12.43
C SER A 184 -0.60 -10.49 13.67
N ALA A 185 -1.84 -10.25 14.08
CA ALA A 185 -2.44 -10.94 15.21
C ALA A 185 -2.54 -12.47 14.97
N ALA A 186 -2.95 -12.88 13.78
CA ALA A 186 -3.02 -14.30 13.43
C ALA A 186 -1.64 -14.98 13.38
N MET A 187 -0.59 -14.22 12.97
CA MET A 187 0.79 -14.74 12.97
C MET A 187 1.44 -14.71 14.35
N ALA A 188 1.09 -13.76 15.21
CA ALA A 188 1.67 -13.59 16.53
C ALA A 188 1.17 -14.64 17.53
N THR A 189 -0.03 -15.18 17.34
CA THR A 189 -0.55 -16.25 18.22
C THR A 189 0.37 -17.48 18.23
N ALA A 190 0.52 -18.05 19.40
CA ALA A 190 1.45 -19.16 19.66
C ALA A 190 1.38 -20.25 18.60
N GLY A 191 2.53 -20.55 17.98
CA GLY A 191 2.66 -21.54 16.92
C GLY A 191 2.11 -21.16 15.56
N SER A 192 1.59 -19.94 15.40
CA SER A 192 0.94 -19.47 14.15
C SER A 192 -0.12 -20.45 13.60
N GLU A 193 -0.68 -21.28 14.46
CA GLU A 193 -1.64 -22.32 14.07
C GLU A 193 -2.89 -21.75 13.42
N ASN A 194 -3.38 -20.63 13.93
CA ASN A 194 -4.55 -19.97 13.38
C ASN A 194 -4.28 -19.40 11.97
N PHE A 195 -3.08 -18.87 11.75
CA PHE A 195 -2.64 -18.43 10.44
C PHE A 195 -2.52 -19.59 9.46
N TYR A 196 -1.90 -20.69 9.90
CA TYR A 196 -1.78 -21.91 9.13
C TYR A 196 -3.16 -22.45 8.72
N LYS A 197 -4.07 -22.64 9.68
CA LYS A 197 -5.44 -23.09 9.42
C LYS A 197 -6.18 -22.18 8.44
N ALA A 198 -6.07 -20.86 8.59
CA ALA A 198 -6.71 -19.93 7.70
C ALA A 198 -6.21 -20.02 6.25
N HIS A 199 -4.93 -20.28 6.03
CA HIS A 199 -4.33 -20.29 4.71
C HIS A 199 -4.27 -21.66 4.05
N PHE A 200 -4.05 -22.72 4.82
CA PHE A 200 -3.83 -24.07 4.29
C PHE A 200 -5.05 -24.98 4.39
N GLU A 201 -5.86 -24.85 5.43
CA GLU A 201 -7.06 -25.69 5.59
C GLU A 201 -8.27 -25.17 4.81
N ARG A 202 -8.38 -23.86 4.58
CA ARG A 202 -9.54 -23.25 3.87
C ARG A 202 -9.52 -23.41 2.38
N GLY A 203 -8.48 -23.84 1.76
CA GLY A 203 -8.70 -23.81 0.39
C GLY A 203 -7.75 -24.10 -0.54
N GLY A 204 -7.01 -24.75 -0.24
CA GLY A 204 -6.57 -25.17 -1.42
C GLY A 204 -5.14 -25.23 -1.75
N LEU A 205 -4.29 -24.86 -0.88
CA LEU A 205 -2.89 -25.25 -0.92
C LEU A 205 -2.80 -26.57 -0.17
N ARG A 206 -3.15 -27.61 -0.83
CA ARG A 206 -2.95 -29.00 -0.35
C ARG A 206 -1.66 -29.55 -0.93
#